data_ef2045b1acbf09df0d5843829af3d838
#
_entry.id   ef2045b1acbf09df0d5843829af3d838
#
_cell.length_a   1.000
_cell.length_b   1.000
_cell.length_c   1.000
_cell.angle_alpha   90.00
_cell.angle_beta   90.00
_cell.angle_gamma   90.00
#
_symmetry.space_group_name_H-M   'P 1'
#
loop_
_entity.id
_entity.type
_entity.pdbx_description
1 polymer ?
#
loop_
_entity_poly.entity_id
_entity_poly.type
_entity_poly.pdbx_seq_one_letter_code
_entity_poly.pdbx_strand_id
1 'polypeptide(L)'
;MSLFIDKSKLDNIISCLSGYDPEAMHIETAKEIICDLAKSYKKKFNTEKVMLGNCLGRILAKDIISTIDVPAQTNSAMDGFAFSSKEFSRTNNGCKDQFELLVVGAVNAGGLFTGKIEAGECIKIMTGAKMPADLDTVIPIEFIQKEEKKIIFSRK
;
A
#
# COMPACT_ATOMS: atom_id res chain seq x y z
N MET A 1 22.22 22.06 -31.23
CA MET A 1 20.83 22.47 -31.04
C MET A 1 20.83 23.50 -29.90
N SER A 2 20.79 24.80 -30.26
CA SER A 2 20.97 25.92 -29.33
C SER A 2 19.79 26.00 -28.37
N LEU A 3 20.06 25.91 -27.07
CA LEU A 3 19.09 26.17 -26.02
C LEU A 3 18.82 27.69 -25.98
N PHE A 4 17.74 28.16 -26.58
CA PHE A 4 17.25 29.51 -26.37
C PHE A 4 16.53 29.56 -25.02
N ILE A 5 17.24 29.84 -23.95
CA ILE A 5 16.67 30.33 -22.71
C ILE A 5 16.26 31.78 -22.97
N ASP A 6 15.03 32.14 -22.66
CA ASP A 6 14.54 33.51 -22.74
C ASP A 6 15.42 34.38 -21.82
N LYS A 7 16.22 35.21 -22.44
CA LYS A 7 17.23 36.04 -21.77
C LYS A 7 16.63 36.95 -20.70
N SER A 8 15.39 37.43 -20.93
CA SER A 8 14.66 38.29 -19.98
C SER A 8 14.29 37.57 -18.69
N LYS A 9 13.99 36.26 -18.76
CA LYS A 9 13.72 35.43 -17.59
C LYS A 9 14.98 35.06 -16.84
N LEU A 10 16.08 34.83 -17.57
CA LEU A 10 17.38 34.58 -16.96
C LEU A 10 17.87 35.83 -16.22
N ASP A 11 17.74 37.02 -16.84
CA ASP A 11 18.13 38.30 -16.24
C ASP A 11 17.28 38.62 -14.99
N ASN A 12 15.98 38.29 -14.99
CA ASN A 12 15.13 38.44 -13.80
C ASN A 12 15.54 37.49 -12.67
N ILE A 13 15.89 36.25 -12.96
CA ILE A 13 16.39 35.29 -11.97
C ILE A 13 17.76 35.80 -11.42
N ILE A 14 18.63 36.27 -12.27
CA ILE A 14 19.93 36.81 -11.86
C ILE A 14 19.75 38.07 -11.02
N SER A 15 18.79 38.93 -11.33
CA SER A 15 18.54 40.16 -10.55
C SER A 15 18.00 39.88 -9.15
N CYS A 16 17.23 38.77 -8.96
CA CYS A 16 16.82 38.31 -7.65
C CYS A 16 18.00 37.75 -6.82
N LEU A 17 19.15 37.49 -7.45
CA LEU A 17 20.35 36.96 -6.85
C LEU A 17 21.39 38.07 -6.49
N SER A 18 20.98 39.34 -6.54
CA SER A 18 21.88 40.46 -6.12
C SER A 18 22.14 40.37 -4.61
N GLY A 19 23.33 39.96 -4.25
CA GLY A 19 23.73 39.59 -2.88
C GLY A 19 23.98 38.10 -2.69
N TYR A 20 23.95 37.32 -3.77
CA TYR A 20 24.20 35.90 -3.78
C TYR A 20 25.71 35.57 -3.60
N ASP A 21 25.97 34.74 -2.60
CA ASP A 21 27.24 34.05 -2.44
C ASP A 21 27.05 32.60 -3.01
N PRO A 22 27.81 32.23 -4.07
CA PRO A 22 27.74 30.89 -4.64
C PRO A 22 28.00 29.76 -3.65
N GLU A 23 28.75 30.05 -2.59
CA GLU A 23 29.04 29.07 -1.54
C GLU A 23 27.96 28.98 -0.47
N ALA A 24 27.01 29.93 -0.45
CA ALA A 24 25.98 30.04 0.58
C ALA A 24 24.53 29.87 0.09
N MET A 25 24.29 29.44 -1.18
CA MET A 25 22.94 29.24 -1.68
C MET A 25 22.25 28.13 -0.92
N HIS A 26 21.11 28.45 -0.30
CA HIS A 26 20.28 27.47 0.35
C HIS A 26 19.68 26.49 -0.67
N ILE A 27 19.65 25.19 -0.35
CA ILE A 27 19.21 24.14 -1.28
C ILE A 27 17.78 24.33 -1.78
N GLU A 28 16.88 24.84 -0.93
CA GLU A 28 15.49 25.09 -1.31
C GLU A 28 15.40 26.21 -2.37
N THR A 29 16.19 27.25 -2.24
CA THR A 29 16.26 28.34 -3.23
C THR A 29 16.78 27.81 -4.59
N ALA A 30 17.81 26.98 -4.57
CA ALA A 30 18.33 26.35 -5.79
C ALA A 30 17.26 25.46 -6.45
N LYS A 31 16.52 24.69 -5.65
CA LYS A 31 15.44 23.84 -6.12
C LYS A 31 14.29 24.64 -6.74
N GLU A 32 13.87 25.74 -6.13
CA GLU A 32 12.84 26.63 -6.66
C GLU A 32 13.26 27.21 -8.02
N ILE A 33 14.48 27.72 -8.13
CA ILE A 33 15.03 28.25 -9.38
C ILE A 33 15.02 27.19 -10.49
N ILE A 34 15.49 25.97 -10.19
CA ILE A 34 15.51 24.86 -11.14
C ILE A 34 14.10 24.50 -11.57
N CYS A 35 13.15 24.42 -10.63
CA CYS A 35 11.75 24.11 -10.91
C CYS A 35 11.11 25.18 -11.81
N ASP A 36 11.38 26.45 -11.58
CA ASP A 36 10.81 27.55 -12.37
C ASP A 36 11.41 27.63 -13.78
N LEU A 37 12.71 27.38 -13.90
CA LEU A 37 13.35 27.19 -15.19
C LEU A 37 12.74 26.02 -15.95
N ALA A 38 12.54 24.90 -15.31
CA ALA A 38 11.93 23.71 -15.92
C ALA A 38 10.48 23.96 -16.37
N LYS A 39 9.66 24.63 -15.54
CA LYS A 39 8.27 25.02 -15.87
C LYS A 39 8.22 25.97 -17.06
N SER A 40 9.22 26.86 -17.20
CA SER A 40 9.27 27.81 -18.33
C SER A 40 9.61 27.12 -19.65
N TYR A 41 10.13 25.91 -19.61
CA TYR A 41 10.53 25.15 -20.77
C TYR A 41 9.36 24.37 -21.36
N LYS A 42 8.50 25.07 -22.12
CA LYS A 42 7.33 24.46 -22.82
C LYS A 42 7.77 23.69 -24.07
N LYS A 43 8.55 22.62 -23.93
CA LYS A 43 8.78 21.71 -25.06
C LYS A 43 7.55 20.82 -25.21
N LYS A 44 6.89 20.90 -26.35
CA LYS A 44 5.87 19.90 -26.72
C LYS A 44 6.58 18.58 -27.00
N PHE A 45 6.48 17.63 -26.09
CA PHE A 45 7.01 16.29 -26.32
C PHE A 45 6.02 15.54 -27.23
N ASN A 46 6.53 14.97 -28.32
CA ASN A 46 5.75 14.04 -29.12
C ASN A 46 5.62 12.73 -28.37
N THR A 47 4.43 12.14 -28.42
CA THR A 47 4.15 10.84 -27.84
C THR A 47 3.96 9.80 -28.92
N GLU A 48 4.36 8.57 -28.66
CA GLU A 48 4.18 7.42 -29.56
C GLU A 48 3.74 6.20 -28.78
N LYS A 49 3.12 5.25 -29.49
CA LYS A 49 2.80 3.94 -28.94
C LYS A 49 3.92 2.98 -29.26
N VAL A 50 4.43 2.29 -28.25
CA VAL A 50 5.50 1.31 -28.40
C VAL A 50 5.11 -0.01 -27.74
N MET A 51 5.68 -1.10 -28.22
CA MET A 51 5.51 -2.41 -27.59
C MET A 51 6.14 -2.39 -26.18
N LEU A 52 5.54 -3.11 -25.25
CA LEU A 52 5.97 -3.14 -23.85
C LEU A 52 7.46 -3.47 -23.69
N GLY A 53 7.96 -4.44 -24.47
CA GLY A 53 9.39 -4.80 -24.46
C GLY A 53 10.35 -3.69 -24.86
N ASN A 54 9.86 -2.63 -25.52
CA ASN A 54 10.65 -1.48 -25.96
C ASN A 54 10.49 -0.24 -25.07
N CYS A 55 9.83 -0.41 -23.89
CA CYS A 55 9.56 0.72 -22.97
C CYS A 55 10.73 1.06 -22.05
N LEU A 56 11.72 0.17 -21.92
CA LEU A 56 12.85 0.42 -21.02
C LEU A 56 13.60 1.72 -21.39
N GLY A 57 13.83 2.56 -20.41
CA GLY A 57 14.50 3.87 -20.59
C GLY A 57 13.62 4.97 -21.18
N ARG A 58 12.33 4.73 -21.39
CA ARG A 58 11.36 5.70 -21.92
C ARG A 58 10.53 6.33 -20.79
N ILE A 59 9.95 7.48 -21.08
CA ILE A 59 9.12 8.23 -20.13
C ILE A 59 7.65 8.02 -20.51
N LEU A 60 6.82 7.69 -19.54
CA LEU A 60 5.38 7.58 -19.73
C LEU A 60 4.79 8.94 -20.14
N ALA A 61 3.98 8.92 -21.20
CA ALA A 61 3.29 10.12 -21.69
C ALA A 61 2.03 10.46 -20.89
N LYS A 62 1.47 9.47 -20.19
CA LYS A 62 0.27 9.59 -19.35
C LYS A 62 0.39 8.62 -18.18
N ASP A 63 -0.27 8.95 -17.09
CA ASP A 63 -0.43 8.05 -15.96
C ASP A 63 -1.13 6.76 -16.39
N ILE A 64 -0.66 5.63 -15.87
CA ILE A 64 -1.32 4.34 -16.04
C ILE A 64 -2.10 4.06 -14.76
N ILE A 65 -3.41 4.06 -14.88
CA ILE A 65 -4.32 3.79 -13.77
C ILE A 65 -4.83 2.36 -13.94
N SER A 66 -4.68 1.55 -12.89
CA SER A 66 -5.23 0.19 -12.88
C SER A 66 -6.75 0.23 -12.99
N THR A 67 -7.30 -0.60 -13.85
CA THR A 67 -8.75 -0.79 -14.00
C THR A 67 -9.31 -1.90 -13.10
N ILE A 68 -8.43 -2.57 -12.36
CA ILE A 68 -8.78 -3.64 -11.42
C ILE A 68 -8.07 -3.40 -10.09
N ASP A 69 -8.66 -3.85 -8.99
CA ASP A 69 -8.01 -3.87 -7.70
C ASP A 69 -6.84 -4.86 -7.67
N VAL A 70 -5.76 -4.52 -6.97
CA VAL A 70 -4.60 -5.40 -6.76
C VAL A 70 -4.24 -5.41 -5.28
N PRO A 71 -4.55 -6.51 -4.59
CA PRO A 71 -5.17 -7.76 -5.04
C PRO A 71 -6.65 -7.60 -5.42
N ALA A 72 -7.16 -8.47 -6.30
CA ALA A 72 -8.53 -8.44 -6.81
C ALA A 72 -9.59 -8.78 -5.74
N GLN A 73 -9.18 -9.18 -4.57
CA GLN A 73 -10.05 -9.55 -3.45
C GLN A 73 -9.31 -9.40 -2.12
N THR A 74 -10.05 -9.30 -1.03
CA THR A 74 -9.48 -9.28 0.32
C THR A 74 -8.82 -10.61 0.63
N ASN A 75 -7.51 -10.61 0.82
CA ASN A 75 -6.71 -11.79 1.13
C ASN A 75 -6.06 -11.67 2.50
N SER A 76 -5.77 -12.79 3.15
CA SER A 76 -4.95 -12.79 4.35
C SER A 76 -3.53 -12.34 4.04
N ALA A 77 -3.00 -11.42 4.84
CA ALA A 77 -1.62 -10.95 4.76
C ALA A 77 -0.63 -11.85 5.52
N MET A 78 -1.13 -12.81 6.30
CA MET A 78 -0.32 -13.67 7.16
C MET A 78 -0.95 -15.03 7.39
N ASP A 79 -0.13 -15.99 7.81
CA ASP A 79 -0.57 -17.32 8.24
C ASP A 79 -1.16 -17.22 9.64
N GLY A 80 -2.39 -17.71 9.83
CA GLY A 80 -3.06 -17.55 11.10
C GLY A 80 -4.44 -18.17 11.15
N PHE A 81 -5.28 -17.55 11.96
CA PHE A 81 -6.68 -17.94 12.13
C PHE A 81 -7.59 -16.74 11.91
N ALA A 82 -8.50 -16.87 10.96
CA ALA A 82 -9.47 -15.84 10.61
C ALA A 82 -10.76 -16.02 11.42
N PHE A 83 -11.28 -14.92 11.96
CA PHE A 83 -12.51 -14.88 12.74
C PHE A 83 -13.18 -13.50 12.62
N SER A 84 -14.37 -13.33 13.16
CA SER A 84 -15.06 -12.05 13.20
C SER A 84 -14.60 -11.22 14.40
N SER A 85 -14.26 -9.94 14.19
CA SER A 85 -13.92 -8.99 15.28
C SER A 85 -15.04 -8.83 16.32
N LYS A 86 -16.26 -9.19 15.97
CA LYS A 86 -17.41 -9.23 16.90
C LYS A 86 -17.18 -10.16 18.10
N GLU A 87 -16.29 -11.14 17.96
CA GLU A 87 -15.93 -12.04 19.07
C GLU A 87 -15.27 -11.28 20.23
N PHE A 88 -14.55 -10.20 19.96
CA PHE A 88 -14.00 -9.34 21.02
C PHE A 88 -15.07 -8.68 21.91
N SER A 89 -16.26 -8.45 21.36
CA SER A 89 -17.37 -7.84 22.10
C SER A 89 -18.20 -8.87 22.89
N ARG A 90 -18.13 -10.14 22.51
CA ARG A 90 -18.94 -11.21 23.15
C ARG A 90 -18.35 -11.70 24.47
N THR A 91 -17.06 -11.53 24.68
CA THR A 91 -16.34 -11.98 25.88
C THR A 91 -16.34 -10.98 27.03
N ASN A 92 -17.15 -9.92 26.96
CA ASN A 92 -17.24 -8.83 27.96
C ASN A 92 -17.94 -9.22 29.28
N ASN A 93 -17.94 -10.47 29.65
CA ASN A 93 -18.32 -10.88 31.01
C ASN A 93 -17.09 -10.87 31.92
N GLY A 94 -16.64 -9.66 32.29
CA GLY A 94 -15.76 -9.41 33.43
C GLY A 94 -14.42 -10.16 33.42
N CYS A 95 -13.33 -9.50 33.06
CA CYS A 95 -11.95 -9.91 33.37
C CYS A 95 -11.35 -11.12 32.64
N LYS A 96 -11.63 -11.32 31.36
CA LYS A 96 -10.80 -12.25 30.56
C LYS A 96 -10.28 -11.57 29.31
N ASP A 97 -9.03 -11.17 29.36
CA ASP A 97 -8.26 -10.81 28.16
C ASP A 97 -7.95 -12.01 27.25
N GLN A 98 -8.59 -13.17 27.54
CA GLN A 98 -8.36 -14.43 26.86
C GLN A 98 -9.58 -14.84 26.06
N PHE A 99 -9.35 -15.17 24.80
CA PHE A 99 -10.38 -15.61 23.84
C PHE A 99 -10.12 -17.05 23.44
N GLU A 100 -11.19 -17.80 23.30
CA GLU A 100 -11.16 -19.19 22.83
C GLU A 100 -12.09 -19.32 21.63
N LEU A 101 -11.57 -19.86 20.51
CA LEU A 101 -12.33 -20.08 19.28
C LEU A 101 -12.14 -21.52 18.78
N LEU A 102 -13.22 -22.12 18.28
CA LEU A 102 -13.23 -23.44 17.68
C LEU A 102 -12.76 -23.36 16.23
N VAL A 103 -11.79 -24.20 15.85
CA VAL A 103 -11.30 -24.28 14.46
C VAL A 103 -12.19 -25.22 13.66
N VAL A 104 -13.01 -24.66 12.75
CA VAL A 104 -13.99 -25.40 11.95
C VAL A 104 -13.52 -25.71 10.53
N GLY A 105 -12.37 -25.19 10.12
CA GLY A 105 -11.86 -25.46 8.79
C GLY A 105 -10.50 -24.83 8.53
N ALA A 106 -10.05 -24.96 7.29
CA ALA A 106 -8.82 -24.36 6.81
C ALA A 106 -8.93 -23.96 5.34
N VAL A 107 -8.22 -22.91 4.95
CA VAL A 107 -8.10 -22.46 3.56
C VAL A 107 -6.65 -22.08 3.25
N ASN A 108 -6.15 -22.61 2.15
CA ASN A 108 -4.80 -22.34 1.64
C ASN A 108 -4.82 -21.21 0.59
N ALA A 109 -3.65 -20.69 0.27
CA ALA A 109 -3.49 -19.69 -0.79
C ALA A 109 -4.19 -20.12 -2.09
N GLY A 110 -4.95 -19.20 -2.69
CA GLY A 110 -5.76 -19.47 -3.88
C GLY A 110 -7.05 -20.28 -3.63
N GLY A 111 -7.27 -20.76 -2.41
CA GLY A 111 -8.49 -21.47 -2.02
C GLY A 111 -9.63 -20.55 -1.60
N LEU A 112 -10.82 -21.12 -1.53
CA LEU A 112 -12.04 -20.49 -1.03
C LEU A 112 -12.66 -21.38 0.05
N PHE A 113 -12.98 -20.78 1.20
CA PHE A 113 -13.79 -21.46 2.22
C PHE A 113 -15.27 -21.30 1.89
N THR A 114 -15.98 -22.40 1.77
CA THR A 114 -17.42 -22.43 1.41
C THR A 114 -18.31 -22.83 2.59
N GLY A 115 -17.70 -23.18 3.74
CA GLY A 115 -18.45 -23.51 4.95
C GLY A 115 -19.07 -22.28 5.60
N LYS A 116 -20.09 -22.50 6.43
CA LYS A 116 -20.63 -21.49 7.34
C LYS A 116 -19.75 -21.41 8.57
N ILE A 117 -19.48 -20.20 9.04
CA ILE A 117 -18.70 -19.92 10.25
C ILE A 117 -19.67 -19.25 11.23
N GLU A 118 -19.83 -19.86 12.37
CA GLU A 118 -20.72 -19.35 13.41
C GLU A 118 -19.94 -18.56 14.46
N ALA A 119 -20.66 -17.97 15.36
CA ALA A 119 -20.08 -17.23 16.47
C ALA A 119 -19.28 -18.16 17.41
N GLY A 120 -18.08 -17.76 17.79
CA GLY A 120 -17.13 -18.58 18.55
C GLY A 120 -16.28 -19.51 17.69
N GLU A 121 -16.38 -19.39 16.36
CA GLU A 121 -15.62 -20.22 15.43
C GLU A 121 -14.59 -19.41 14.66
N CYS A 122 -13.57 -20.11 14.18
CA CYS A 122 -12.54 -19.57 13.30
C CYS A 122 -12.09 -20.60 12.27
N ILE A 123 -11.39 -20.16 11.25
CA ILE A 123 -10.75 -21.04 10.28
C ILE A 123 -9.25 -20.77 10.25
N LYS A 124 -8.46 -21.80 10.03
CA LYS A 124 -7.05 -21.65 9.69
C LYS A 124 -6.94 -21.02 8.30
N ILE A 125 -6.15 -19.96 8.16
CA ILE A 125 -5.96 -19.27 6.89
C ILE A 125 -4.48 -19.07 6.61
N MET A 126 -4.10 -19.25 5.34
CA MET A 126 -2.73 -19.04 4.89
C MET A 126 -2.60 -17.73 4.14
N THR A 127 -1.42 -17.15 4.13
CA THR A 127 -1.08 -15.95 3.36
C THR A 127 -1.55 -16.08 1.91
N GLY A 128 -2.20 -15.06 1.38
CA GLY A 128 -2.76 -15.06 0.03
C GLY A 128 -4.08 -15.80 -0.16
N ALA A 129 -4.59 -16.48 0.88
CA ALA A 129 -5.92 -17.05 0.83
C ALA A 129 -7.01 -15.98 0.91
N LYS A 130 -8.11 -16.18 0.19
CA LYS A 130 -9.25 -15.26 0.22
C LYS A 130 -9.92 -15.29 1.59
N MET A 131 -10.14 -14.11 2.15
CA MET A 131 -10.93 -13.94 3.37
C MET A 131 -12.39 -14.29 3.10
N PRO A 132 -13.03 -15.15 3.94
CA PRO A 132 -14.49 -15.29 3.92
C PRO A 132 -15.18 -13.95 4.21
N ALA A 133 -16.33 -13.72 3.57
CA ALA A 133 -17.04 -12.43 3.62
C ALA A 133 -17.46 -12.02 5.04
N ASP A 134 -17.72 -12.99 5.91
CA ASP A 134 -18.19 -12.76 7.29
C ASP A 134 -17.05 -12.58 8.30
N LEU A 135 -15.79 -12.70 7.86
CA LEU A 135 -14.59 -12.56 8.69
C LEU A 135 -13.78 -11.33 8.29
N ASP A 136 -13.23 -10.65 9.29
CA ASP A 136 -12.52 -9.38 9.12
C ASP A 136 -11.20 -9.30 9.88
N THR A 137 -10.90 -10.31 10.67
CA THR A 137 -9.72 -10.31 11.56
C THR A 137 -8.94 -11.60 11.39
N VAL A 138 -7.60 -11.48 11.36
CA VAL A 138 -6.68 -12.63 11.38
C VAL A 138 -5.73 -12.47 12.55
N ILE A 139 -5.60 -13.52 13.37
CA ILE A 139 -4.55 -13.62 14.38
C ILE A 139 -3.44 -14.52 13.87
N PRO A 140 -2.16 -14.03 13.87
CA PRO A 140 -1.02 -14.84 13.45
C PRO A 140 -0.82 -16.08 14.34
N ILE A 141 -0.29 -17.13 13.75
CA ILE A 141 -0.10 -18.41 14.46
C ILE A 141 0.86 -18.28 15.65
N GLU A 142 1.75 -17.30 15.64
CA GLU A 142 2.72 -17.01 16.69
C GLU A 142 2.11 -16.47 17.99
N PHE A 143 0.88 -15.93 17.90
CA PHE A 143 0.19 -15.31 19.05
C PHE A 143 -0.90 -16.18 19.66
N ILE A 144 -0.99 -17.45 19.26
CA ILE A 144 -2.02 -18.36 19.74
C ILE A 144 -1.40 -19.55 20.50
N GLN A 145 -2.16 -20.08 21.44
CA GLN A 145 -1.97 -21.42 21.97
C GLN A 145 -3.00 -22.33 21.30
N LYS A 146 -2.54 -23.45 20.73
CA LYS A 146 -3.41 -24.40 20.03
C LYS A 146 -3.66 -25.61 20.91
N GLU A 147 -4.93 -25.94 21.11
CA GLU A 147 -5.40 -27.14 21.79
C GLU A 147 -6.32 -27.92 20.85
N GLU A 148 -5.86 -29.08 20.36
CA GLU A 148 -6.60 -29.95 19.44
C GLU A 148 -7.39 -29.17 18.35
N LYS A 149 -8.68 -28.87 18.60
CA LYS A 149 -9.58 -28.17 17.69
C LYS A 149 -9.85 -26.73 18.07
N LYS A 150 -9.17 -26.18 19.06
CA LYS A 150 -9.37 -24.82 19.55
C LYS A 150 -8.10 -24.00 19.50
N ILE A 151 -8.26 -22.71 19.41
CA ILE A 151 -7.18 -21.73 19.61
C ILE A 151 -7.51 -20.85 20.80
N ILE A 152 -6.48 -20.50 21.54
CA ILE A 152 -6.55 -19.58 22.69
C ILE A 152 -5.56 -18.45 22.46
N PHE A 153 -5.99 -17.22 22.66
CA PHE A 153 -5.16 -16.04 22.53
C PHE A 153 -5.60 -14.93 23.47
N SER A 154 -4.71 -13.97 23.72
CA SER A 154 -5.01 -12.82 24.59
C SER A 154 -4.95 -11.53 23.79
N ARG A 155 -5.82 -10.59 24.13
CA ARG A 155 -5.72 -9.20 23.65
C ARG A 155 -4.59 -8.52 24.43
N LYS A 156 -3.53 -8.14 23.73
CA LYS A 156 -2.47 -7.29 24.30
C LYS A 156 -2.80 -5.82 24.12
#